data_cd812d316e0c2007e1bc63472f82e740
#
_entry.id   cd812d316e0c2007e1bc63472f82e740
#
_cell.length_a   1.000
_cell.length_b   1.000
_cell.length_c   1.000
_cell.angle_alpha   90.00
_cell.angle_beta   90.00
_cell.angle_gamma   90.00
#
_symmetry.space_group_name_H-M   'P 1'
#
loop_
_entity.id
_entity.type
_entity.pdbx_description
1 polymer ?
#
loop_
_entity_poly.entity_id
_entity_poly.type
_entity_poly.pdbx_seq_one_letter_code
_entity_poly.pdbx_strand_id
1 'polypeptide(L)'
;MNVPIVRVMKKNNKNYLITLFLFFSILLFISKSFANENKHFLSLKNDKVNLRQGPSFEYPIKFLYKKKYLPVEILDKSGTWRKIKDFQNNSGWIHISQL
;
A
#
# COMPACT_ATOMS: atom_id res chain seq x y z
N MET A 1 -29.15 -23.40 47.63
CA MET A 1 -27.71 -23.45 47.45
C MET A 1 -27.27 -22.91 46.09
N ASN A 2 -27.46 -21.65 45.88
CA ASN A 2 -27.13 -21.04 44.62
C ASN A 2 -25.77 -20.31 44.62
N VAL A 3 -25.07 -20.33 45.75
CA VAL A 3 -23.83 -19.60 45.95
C VAL A 3 -22.68 -20.06 45.02
N PRO A 4 -22.45 -21.36 44.75
CA PRO A 4 -21.40 -21.78 43.84
C PRO A 4 -21.60 -21.31 42.37
N ILE A 5 -22.85 -21.27 41.92
CA ILE A 5 -23.20 -20.85 40.56
C ILE A 5 -22.92 -19.35 40.36
N VAL A 6 -23.24 -18.52 41.34
CA VAL A 6 -22.98 -17.09 41.31
C VAL A 6 -21.48 -16.77 41.26
N ARG A 7 -20.64 -17.50 41.99
CA ARG A 7 -19.19 -17.37 41.98
C ARG A 7 -18.60 -17.67 40.59
N VAL A 8 -19.09 -18.72 39.92
CA VAL A 8 -18.65 -19.10 38.56
C VAL A 8 -18.99 -18.03 37.56
N MET A 9 -20.17 -17.44 37.64
CA MET A 9 -20.57 -16.35 36.74
C MET A 9 -19.71 -15.11 36.93
N LYS A 10 -19.38 -14.71 38.14
CA LYS A 10 -18.48 -13.56 38.40
C LYS A 10 -17.07 -13.80 37.85
N LYS A 11 -16.56 -14.99 37.93
CA LYS A 11 -15.23 -15.34 37.45
C LYS A 11 -15.18 -15.30 35.92
N ASN A 12 -16.21 -15.77 35.25
CA ASN A 12 -16.31 -15.72 33.79
C ASN A 12 -16.39 -14.27 33.26
N ASN A 13 -17.09 -13.37 33.96
CA ASN A 13 -17.19 -11.98 33.57
C ASN A 13 -15.84 -11.26 33.58
N LYS A 14 -14.97 -11.52 34.54
CA LYS A 14 -13.62 -10.96 34.60
C LYS A 14 -12.76 -11.41 33.41
N ASN A 15 -12.80 -12.69 33.07
CA ASN A 15 -12.07 -13.25 31.95
C ASN A 15 -12.57 -12.68 30.62
N TYR A 16 -13.87 -12.47 30.49
CA TYR A 16 -14.49 -11.88 29.31
C TYR A 16 -14.00 -10.45 29.05
N LEU A 17 -13.90 -9.61 30.08
CA LEU A 17 -13.44 -8.24 29.95
C LEU A 17 -11.97 -8.15 29.49
N ILE A 18 -11.10 -9.02 30.01
CA ILE A 18 -9.69 -9.08 29.60
C ILE A 18 -9.58 -9.51 28.15
N THR A 19 -10.33 -10.52 27.74
CA THR A 19 -10.35 -11.00 26.36
C THR A 19 -10.86 -9.93 25.40
N LEU A 20 -11.89 -9.20 25.75
CA LEU A 20 -12.44 -8.10 24.97
C LEU A 20 -11.44 -6.96 24.80
N PHE A 21 -10.71 -6.60 25.85
CA PHE A 21 -9.69 -5.57 25.84
C PHE A 21 -8.54 -5.94 24.91
N LEU A 22 -8.06 -7.18 24.96
CA LEU A 22 -7.00 -7.67 24.07
C LEU A 22 -7.44 -7.66 22.60
N PHE A 23 -8.65 -8.09 22.32
CA PHE A 23 -9.23 -8.07 20.98
C PHE A 23 -9.32 -6.65 20.41
N PHE A 24 -9.77 -5.70 21.20
CA PHE A 24 -9.88 -4.30 20.82
C PHE A 24 -8.50 -3.68 20.53
N SER A 25 -7.49 -4.02 21.34
CA SER A 25 -6.11 -3.58 21.14
C SER A 25 -5.52 -4.08 19.81
N ILE A 26 -5.79 -5.31 19.43
CA ILE A 26 -5.36 -5.90 18.16
C ILE A 26 -6.01 -5.19 16.97
N LEU A 27 -7.31 -4.88 17.06
CA LEU A 27 -8.03 -4.13 16.02
C LEU A 27 -7.46 -2.74 15.79
N LEU A 28 -7.10 -2.02 16.85
CA LEU A 28 -6.47 -0.70 16.75
C LEU A 28 -5.11 -0.78 16.06
N PHE A 29 -4.35 -1.82 16.32
CA PHE A 29 -3.04 -2.03 15.69
C PHE A 29 -3.17 -2.29 14.19
N ILE A 30 -4.13 -3.10 13.76
CA ILE A 30 -4.42 -3.39 12.35
C ILE A 30 -4.84 -2.13 11.60
N SER A 31 -5.70 -1.29 12.21
CA SER A 31 -6.17 -0.06 11.56
C SER A 31 -5.04 0.94 11.31
N LYS A 32 -4.03 1.04 12.16
CA LYS A 32 -2.84 1.86 11.92
C LYS A 32 -2.01 1.36 10.75
N SER A 33 -1.93 0.04 10.57
CA SER A 33 -1.21 -0.58 9.46
C SER A 33 -1.82 -0.22 8.11
N PHE A 34 -3.14 -0.18 7.99
CA PHE A 34 -3.84 0.21 6.76
C PHE A 34 -3.79 1.72 6.48
N ALA A 35 -3.72 2.56 7.50
CA ALA A 35 -3.74 4.02 7.35
C ALA A 35 -2.47 4.59 6.70
N ASN A 36 -1.36 3.85 6.67
CA ASN A 36 -0.07 4.30 6.14
C ASN A 36 0.16 3.96 4.65
N GLU A 37 -0.79 3.33 3.99
CA GLU A 37 -0.69 2.99 2.57
C GLU A 37 -1.29 4.07 1.68
N ASN A 38 -0.61 5.22 1.57
CA ASN A 38 -0.95 6.26 0.60
C ASN A 38 -0.21 5.99 -0.71
N LYS A 39 -0.80 5.15 -1.57
CA LYS A 39 -0.28 4.89 -2.90
C LYS A 39 -0.90 5.86 -3.90
N HIS A 40 -0.06 6.48 -4.71
CA HIS A 40 -0.48 7.38 -5.77
C HIS A 40 -0.29 6.69 -7.12
N PHE A 41 -1.37 6.55 -7.87
CA PHE A 41 -1.37 5.93 -9.19
C PHE A 41 -1.68 6.93 -10.27
N LEU A 42 -0.97 6.83 -11.37
CA LEU A 42 -1.27 7.50 -12.63
C LEU A 42 -1.35 6.44 -13.74
N SER A 43 -1.86 6.81 -14.90
CA SER A 43 -1.90 5.92 -16.06
C SER A 43 -1.02 6.43 -17.18
N LEU A 44 -0.47 5.51 -17.98
CA LEU A 44 0.31 5.86 -19.15
C LEU A 44 -0.57 6.55 -20.19
N LYS A 45 -0.09 7.69 -20.70
CA LYS A 45 -0.84 8.52 -21.62
C LYS A 45 -0.75 8.06 -23.07
N ASN A 46 0.36 7.45 -23.45
CA ASN A 46 0.68 7.08 -24.83
C ASN A 46 0.78 5.57 -25.01
N ASP A 47 0.68 5.12 -26.27
CA ASP A 47 0.78 3.71 -26.65
C ASP A 47 2.19 3.15 -26.49
N LYS A 48 3.20 4.01 -26.52
CA LYS A 48 4.62 3.63 -26.36
C LYS A 48 5.24 4.56 -25.33
N VAL A 49 5.73 3.98 -24.24
CA VAL A 49 6.35 4.73 -23.14
C VAL A 49 7.65 4.04 -22.74
N ASN A 50 8.74 4.78 -22.76
CA ASN A 50 10.05 4.28 -22.35
C ASN A 50 10.24 4.41 -20.84
N LEU A 51 10.50 3.30 -20.18
CA LEU A 51 10.95 3.25 -18.79
C LEU A 51 12.48 3.25 -18.79
N ARG A 52 13.08 4.25 -18.13
CA ARG A 52 14.52 4.43 -18.11
C ARG A 52 15.10 4.06 -16.74
N GLN A 53 16.40 3.80 -16.72
CA GLN A 53 17.10 3.45 -15.49
C GLN A 53 17.31 4.64 -14.54
N GLY A 54 17.22 5.88 -15.05
CA GLY A 54 17.40 7.08 -14.26
C GLY A 54 16.59 8.25 -14.81
N PRO A 55 16.55 9.39 -14.08
CA PRO A 55 15.71 10.55 -14.39
C PRO A 55 16.32 11.48 -15.43
N SER A 56 16.64 10.96 -16.61
CA SER A 56 17.19 11.72 -17.72
C SER A 56 17.05 10.93 -19.04
N PHE A 57 17.00 11.62 -20.16
CA PHE A 57 17.02 10.98 -21.48
C PHE A 57 18.37 10.31 -21.82
N GLU A 58 19.41 10.61 -21.06
CA GLU A 58 20.74 9.99 -21.23
C GLU A 58 20.82 8.58 -20.64
N TYR A 59 19.93 8.26 -19.69
CA TYR A 59 19.90 6.91 -19.12
C TYR A 59 19.33 5.90 -20.11
N PRO A 60 19.85 4.66 -20.11
CA PRO A 60 19.36 3.65 -21.02
C PRO A 60 17.91 3.26 -20.72
N ILE A 61 17.22 2.86 -21.78
CA ILE A 61 15.84 2.35 -21.70
C ILE A 61 15.90 0.96 -21.09
N LYS A 62 15.17 0.77 -20.02
CA LYS A 62 15.06 -0.48 -19.29
C LYS A 62 13.93 -1.35 -19.84
N PHE A 63 12.83 -0.70 -20.23
CA PHE A 63 11.60 -1.37 -20.64
C PHE A 63 10.78 -0.44 -21.53
N LEU A 64 10.07 -1.02 -22.52
CA LEU A 64 9.16 -0.28 -23.38
C LEU A 64 7.73 -0.75 -23.13
N TYR A 65 6.89 0.12 -22.60
CA TYR A 65 5.45 -0.14 -22.46
C TYR A 65 4.76 0.12 -23.79
N LYS A 66 3.92 -0.81 -24.22
CA LYS A 66 3.17 -0.74 -25.47
C LYS A 66 1.67 -0.67 -25.25
N LYS A 67 1.23 -0.34 -24.05
CA LYS A 67 -0.18 -0.33 -23.68
C LYS A 67 -0.58 1.01 -23.07
N LYS A 68 -1.47 1.73 -23.77
CA LYS A 68 -2.06 2.97 -23.28
C LYS A 68 -2.93 2.71 -22.03
N TYR A 69 -2.98 3.69 -21.13
CA TYR A 69 -3.78 3.65 -19.90
C TYR A 69 -3.35 2.61 -18.86
N LEU A 70 -2.16 2.02 -19.01
CA LEU A 70 -1.63 1.12 -18.00
C LEU A 70 -1.41 1.89 -16.68
N PRO A 71 -1.96 1.41 -15.55
CA PRO A 71 -1.76 2.08 -14.27
C PRO A 71 -0.36 1.82 -13.73
N VAL A 72 0.26 2.87 -13.20
CA VAL A 72 1.59 2.81 -12.58
C VAL A 72 1.55 3.56 -11.25
N GLU A 73 2.25 3.02 -10.25
CA GLU A 73 2.41 3.65 -8.95
C GLU A 73 3.56 4.64 -8.98
N ILE A 74 3.34 5.85 -8.49
CA ILE A 74 4.38 6.87 -8.39
C ILE A 74 5.16 6.65 -7.08
N LEU A 75 6.45 6.39 -7.22
CA LEU A 75 7.32 6.14 -6.07
C LEU A 75 8.12 7.38 -5.66
N ASP A 76 8.54 8.20 -6.63
CA ASP A 76 9.40 9.34 -6.40
C ASP A 76 9.32 10.32 -7.56
N LYS A 77 9.87 11.51 -7.39
CA LYS A 77 9.97 12.51 -8.44
C LYS A 77 11.32 13.20 -8.44
N SER A 78 11.81 13.54 -9.63
CA SER A 78 13.02 14.34 -9.83
C SER A 78 12.79 15.27 -11.03
N GLY A 79 12.50 16.54 -10.76
CA GLY A 79 12.14 17.50 -11.80
C GLY A 79 10.93 17.05 -12.62
N THR A 80 11.11 16.90 -13.92
CA THR A 80 10.08 16.44 -14.86
C THR A 80 10.01 14.92 -14.98
N TRP A 81 10.68 14.20 -14.10
CA TRP A 81 10.74 12.75 -14.11
C TRP A 81 9.97 12.18 -12.92
N ARG A 82 9.38 11.02 -13.14
CA ARG A 82 8.67 10.27 -12.09
C ARG A 82 9.22 8.85 -12.03
N LYS A 83 9.62 8.43 -10.83
CA LYS A 83 9.94 7.02 -10.59
C LYS A 83 8.64 6.26 -10.40
N ILE A 84 8.46 5.21 -11.16
CA ILE A 84 7.22 4.43 -11.13
C ILE A 84 7.48 2.95 -10.87
N LYS A 85 6.44 2.27 -10.47
CA LYS A 85 6.40 0.81 -10.39
C LYS A 85 5.13 0.32 -11.07
N ASP A 86 5.26 -0.67 -11.95
CA ASP A 86 4.12 -1.29 -12.60
C ASP A 86 3.55 -2.46 -11.78
N PHE A 87 2.48 -3.09 -12.26
CA PHE A 87 1.82 -4.19 -11.57
C PHE A 87 2.66 -5.48 -11.53
N GLN A 88 3.71 -5.57 -12.32
CA GLN A 88 4.66 -6.69 -12.32
C GLN A 88 5.93 -6.39 -11.51
N ASN A 89 5.92 -5.31 -10.72
CA ASN A 89 7.02 -4.86 -9.89
C ASN A 89 8.26 -4.36 -10.65
N ASN A 90 8.12 -4.06 -11.94
CA ASN A 90 9.16 -3.35 -12.67
C ASN A 90 9.17 -1.88 -12.26
N SER A 91 10.34 -1.34 -11.94
CA SER A 91 10.49 0.05 -11.55
C SER A 91 11.51 0.78 -12.40
N GLY A 92 11.34 2.08 -12.54
CA GLY A 92 12.24 2.95 -13.28
C GLY A 92 11.63 4.33 -13.43
N TRP A 93 12.16 5.11 -14.36
CA TRP A 93 11.82 6.52 -14.52
C TRP A 93 11.12 6.80 -15.84
N ILE A 94 10.05 7.57 -15.78
CA ILE A 94 9.24 7.99 -16.91
C ILE A 94 9.17 9.52 -16.89
N HIS A 95 9.27 10.15 -18.08
CA HIS A 95 9.07 11.59 -18.19
C HIS A 95 7.60 11.94 -17.96
N ILE A 96 7.35 13.06 -17.29
CA ILE A 96 5.99 13.46 -16.89
C ILE A 96 5.03 13.65 -18.08
N SER A 97 5.55 13.95 -19.26
CA SER A 97 4.74 14.09 -20.47
C SER A 97 4.06 12.77 -20.91
N GLN A 98 4.50 11.64 -20.39
CA GLN A 98 3.97 10.32 -20.69
C GLN A 98 2.89 9.85 -19.72
N LEU A 99 2.60 10.65 -18.71
CA LEU A 99 1.65 10.32 -17.64
C LEU A 99 0.40 11.18 -17.62
#